data_3ae03fa3de3e0288c4cb7a0ddee48398
#
_entry.id   3ae03fa3de3e0288c4cb7a0ddee48398
#
_cell.length_a   1.000
_cell.length_b   1.000
_cell.length_c   1.000
_cell.angle_alpha   90.00
_cell.angle_beta   90.00
_cell.angle_gamma   90.00
#
_symmetry.space_group_name_H-M   'P 1'
#
loop_
_entity.id
_entity.type
_entity.pdbx_description
1 polymer ?
#
loop_
_entity_poly.entity_id
_entity_poly.type
_entity_poly.pdbx_seq_one_letter_code
_entity_poly.pdbx_strand_id
1 'polypeptide(L)'
;MTKKWTALLLAAVLAVGLSACDTSRAEAPGSNLESGVSAIEDAMTKRNETESSSFPAGSDLRIGTSADTVATPDDFPAAYNYGTGKIEDYSRTAMLQKMPEPVDNATVLNTSADPNHIQALYLWEEGNVPAKTQFTAAMTGYFDNWDFRPYVTAIPVRTGVQPKGAVVLMAGGAYQFRGNYTDSLPTAAALRELGFQTFIVDYRLSPYTQEEGALDVARAVRFVRQNADAYGIDPDDIAVMGFSAGGIQAGEFLMHYDEDVNGTALDESYVPDALDAVPAHASAAGMIYSFYGRLSVGNMDPDWLAEGDLPPTFYVYGTEDPFYRQFRQQYDVIRNMGISTGRIVLNGWPHGFGPDGGWVNDYAAWLESVFANKEES
;
A
#
# COMPACT_ATOMS: atom_id res chain seq x y z
N MET A 1 15.32 -21.50 -4.65
CA MET A 1 15.34 -21.14 -3.22
C MET A 1 14.25 -20.15 -2.81
N THR A 2 13.73 -19.36 -3.73
CA THR A 2 12.71 -18.32 -3.51
C THR A 2 11.31 -18.85 -3.16
N LYS A 3 10.85 -19.95 -3.76
CA LYS A 3 9.50 -20.53 -3.49
C LYS A 3 9.26 -20.98 -2.02
N LYS A 4 10.31 -21.39 -1.31
CA LYS A 4 10.16 -21.83 0.11
C LYS A 4 10.02 -20.69 1.11
N TRP A 5 10.58 -19.53 0.81
CA TRP A 5 10.52 -18.39 1.72
C TRP A 5 9.18 -17.64 1.64
N THR A 6 8.57 -17.59 0.47
CA THR A 6 7.23 -16.98 0.28
C THR A 6 6.16 -17.79 1.04
N ALA A 7 6.25 -19.12 1.01
CA ALA A 7 5.33 -19.97 1.75
C ALA A 7 5.49 -19.86 3.28
N LEU A 8 6.73 -19.67 3.77
CA LEU A 8 6.99 -19.49 5.21
C LEU A 8 6.48 -18.14 5.74
N LEU A 9 6.61 -17.08 4.96
CA LEU A 9 6.08 -15.75 5.28
C LEU A 9 4.55 -15.76 5.32
N LEU A 10 3.92 -16.47 4.39
CA LEU A 10 2.46 -16.58 4.35
C LEU A 10 1.91 -17.38 5.54
N ALA A 11 2.59 -18.45 5.95
CA ALA A 11 2.22 -19.23 7.13
C ALA A 11 2.30 -18.40 8.43
N ALA A 12 3.29 -17.52 8.55
CA ALA A 12 3.41 -16.62 9.70
C ALA A 12 2.26 -15.58 9.73
N VAL A 13 1.85 -15.06 8.58
CA VAL A 13 0.72 -14.12 8.45
C VAL A 13 -0.60 -14.75 8.88
N LEU A 14 -0.85 -16.01 8.48
CA LEU A 14 -2.06 -16.74 8.85
C LEU A 14 -2.10 -17.08 10.35
N ALA A 15 -0.95 -17.38 10.96
CA ALA A 15 -0.87 -17.71 12.38
C ALA A 15 -1.16 -16.50 13.30
N VAL A 16 -0.74 -15.31 12.89
CA VAL A 16 -0.97 -14.07 13.66
C VAL A 16 -2.41 -13.60 13.54
N GLY A 17 -3.03 -13.72 12.35
CA GLY A 17 -4.43 -13.34 12.14
C GLY A 17 -5.44 -14.18 12.94
N LEU A 18 -5.12 -15.44 13.21
CA LEU A 18 -5.97 -16.33 14.02
C LEU A 18 -5.81 -16.11 15.53
N SER A 19 -4.70 -15.55 15.98
CA SER A 19 -4.45 -15.29 17.41
C SER A 19 -5.11 -14.01 17.93
N ALA A 20 -5.50 -13.11 17.06
CA ALA A 20 -6.10 -11.82 17.45
C ALA A 20 -7.63 -11.90 17.72
N CYS A 21 -8.27 -13.04 17.44
CA CYS A 21 -9.73 -13.21 17.61
C CYS A 21 -10.17 -13.96 18.87
N ASP A 22 -9.25 -14.43 19.74
CA ASP A 22 -9.68 -15.18 20.94
C ASP A 22 -9.04 -14.61 22.22
N THR A 23 -9.79 -13.71 22.86
CA THR A 23 -9.43 -13.09 24.16
C THR A 23 -10.04 -13.84 25.35
N SER A 24 -10.13 -15.16 25.30
CA SER A 24 -10.50 -15.93 26.49
C SER A 24 -9.80 -17.29 26.54
N ARG A 25 -8.71 -17.34 27.24
CA ARG A 25 -8.06 -18.40 28.01
C ARG A 25 -6.56 -18.54 27.74
N ALA A 26 -5.80 -18.24 28.79
CA ALA A 26 -4.39 -18.53 28.88
C ALA A 26 -4.16 -20.02 29.16
N GLU A 27 -3.56 -20.73 28.22
CA GLU A 27 -2.73 -21.90 28.45
C GLU A 27 -1.72 -22.02 27.33
N ALA A 28 -0.45 -22.22 27.67
CA ALA A 28 0.66 -22.30 26.74
C ALA A 28 0.56 -23.54 25.84
N PRO A 29 0.68 -23.45 24.52
CA PRO A 29 0.78 -24.61 23.66
C PRO A 29 2.17 -24.78 23.09
N GLY A 30 2.87 -25.77 23.57
CA GLY A 30 3.84 -26.47 22.74
C GLY A 30 3.11 -27.49 21.87
N SER A 31 3.46 -27.60 20.60
CA SER A 31 3.21 -28.71 19.67
C SER A 31 2.09 -28.72 18.64
N ASN A 32 1.24 -27.69 18.49
CA ASN A 32 0.15 -27.74 17.52
C ASN A 32 0.27 -26.80 16.28
N LEU A 33 1.38 -26.10 16.11
CA LEU A 33 1.56 -25.16 14.98
C LEU A 33 1.75 -25.86 13.63
N GLU A 34 2.49 -26.97 13.59
CA GLU A 34 2.73 -27.70 12.33
C GLU A 34 1.49 -28.41 11.80
N SER A 35 0.63 -28.93 12.67
CA SER A 35 -0.64 -29.58 12.26
C SER A 35 -1.70 -28.59 11.79
N GLY A 36 -1.72 -27.38 12.33
CA GLY A 36 -2.62 -26.31 11.90
C GLY A 36 -2.27 -25.77 10.52
N VAL A 37 -0.99 -25.57 10.24
CA VAL A 37 -0.50 -25.09 8.95
C VAL A 37 -0.79 -26.10 7.85
N SER A 38 -0.52 -27.39 8.07
CA SER A 38 -0.81 -28.46 7.10
C SER A 38 -2.32 -28.59 6.79
N ALA A 39 -3.19 -28.44 7.78
CA ALA A 39 -4.64 -28.49 7.57
C ALA A 39 -5.16 -27.30 6.76
N ILE A 40 -4.55 -26.13 6.89
CA ILE A 40 -4.90 -24.91 6.14
C ILE A 40 -4.37 -25.02 4.70
N GLU A 41 -3.18 -25.51 4.49
CA GLU A 41 -2.60 -25.77 3.17
C GLU A 41 -3.43 -26.82 2.40
N ASP A 42 -3.86 -27.91 3.04
CA ASP A 42 -4.74 -28.93 2.47
C ASP A 42 -6.14 -28.39 2.13
N ALA A 43 -6.69 -27.52 2.98
CA ALA A 43 -7.99 -26.90 2.74
C ALA A 43 -7.92 -25.87 1.59
N MET A 44 -6.84 -25.13 1.46
CA MET A 44 -6.59 -24.21 0.34
C MET A 44 -6.37 -24.96 -0.98
N THR A 45 -5.60 -26.02 -0.97
CA THR A 45 -5.34 -26.86 -2.15
C THR A 45 -6.62 -27.53 -2.65
N LYS A 46 -7.43 -28.13 -1.76
CA LYS A 46 -8.71 -28.76 -2.11
C LYS A 46 -9.76 -27.77 -2.63
N ARG A 47 -9.77 -26.53 -2.11
CA ARG A 47 -10.66 -25.48 -2.63
C ARG A 47 -10.25 -25.03 -4.06
N ASN A 48 -8.97 -25.00 -4.36
CA ASN A 48 -8.48 -24.61 -5.69
C ASN A 48 -8.76 -25.69 -6.75
N GLU A 49 -8.75 -26.98 -6.38
CA GLU A 49 -9.02 -28.10 -7.30
C GLU A 49 -10.50 -28.21 -7.72
N THR A 50 -11.45 -27.77 -6.88
CA THR A 50 -12.89 -27.89 -7.15
C THR A 50 -13.46 -26.78 -8.03
N GLU A 51 -12.74 -25.70 -8.32
CA GLU A 51 -13.24 -24.60 -9.16
C GLU A 51 -12.40 -24.31 -10.42
N SER A 52 -11.50 -25.20 -10.81
CA SER A 52 -10.65 -25.04 -12.01
C SER A 52 -11.38 -25.23 -13.35
N SER A 53 -12.68 -25.49 -13.36
CA SER A 53 -13.43 -25.81 -14.56
C SER A 53 -14.57 -24.82 -14.81
N SER A 54 -14.29 -23.67 -15.35
CA SER A 54 -15.13 -22.91 -16.30
C SER A 54 -14.76 -21.42 -16.35
N PHE A 55 -13.63 -21.10 -16.96
CA PHE A 55 -13.44 -19.77 -17.48
C PHE A 55 -13.48 -19.82 -19.00
N PRO A 56 -14.27 -18.99 -19.68
CA PRO A 56 -14.14 -18.86 -21.11
C PRO A 56 -12.78 -18.26 -21.43
N ALA A 57 -11.99 -18.98 -22.23
CA ALA A 57 -10.79 -18.46 -22.84
C ALA A 57 -11.19 -17.32 -23.78
N GLY A 58 -10.56 -16.15 -23.60
CA GLY A 58 -10.61 -15.05 -24.55
C GLY A 58 -11.69 -14.02 -24.29
N SER A 59 -11.38 -13.08 -23.42
CA SER A 59 -11.85 -11.70 -23.61
C SER A 59 -10.62 -10.80 -23.63
N ASP A 60 -10.32 -10.25 -24.79
CA ASP A 60 -9.32 -9.19 -24.96
C ASP A 60 -9.77 -7.97 -24.14
N LEU A 61 -9.08 -7.74 -23.05
CA LEU A 61 -9.35 -6.62 -22.16
C LEU A 61 -8.30 -5.54 -22.41
N ARG A 62 -8.74 -4.42 -22.94
CA ARG A 62 -7.88 -3.27 -23.27
C ARG A 62 -8.07 -2.16 -22.23
N ILE A 63 -6.98 -1.46 -21.95
CA ILE A 63 -6.94 -0.30 -21.05
C ILE A 63 -7.80 0.82 -21.64
N GLY A 64 -8.79 1.16 -20.93
CA GLY A 64 -9.71 2.28 -21.08
C GLY A 64 -10.54 2.29 -19.83
N THR A 65 -11.23 3.32 -19.48
CA THR A 65 -11.95 3.54 -18.21
C THR A 65 -12.76 2.35 -17.63
N SER A 66 -12.56 1.14 -18.14
CA SER A 66 -13.10 -0.14 -17.67
C SER A 66 -12.36 -1.36 -18.21
N ALA A 67 -11.06 -1.26 -18.48
CA ALA A 67 -10.33 -2.36 -19.11
C ALA A 67 -9.60 -3.23 -18.11
N ASP A 68 -9.89 -4.51 -18.16
CA ASP A 68 -9.12 -5.54 -17.49
C ASP A 68 -8.00 -6.02 -18.42
N THR A 69 -6.75 -5.97 -17.99
CA THR A 69 -5.64 -6.57 -18.71
C THR A 69 -5.22 -7.85 -18.01
N VAL A 70 -5.19 -8.96 -18.74
CA VAL A 70 -4.57 -10.21 -18.28
C VAL A 70 -3.25 -10.34 -19.01
N ALA A 71 -2.15 -10.28 -18.27
CA ALA A 71 -0.80 -10.39 -18.79
C ALA A 71 -0.12 -11.64 -18.24
N THR A 72 0.79 -12.24 -19.02
CA THR A 72 1.61 -13.36 -18.59
C THR A 72 3.06 -12.92 -18.41
N PRO A 73 3.90 -13.67 -17.66
CA PRO A 73 5.32 -13.37 -17.57
C PRO A 73 6.02 -13.28 -18.93
N ASP A 74 5.53 -13.99 -19.95
CA ASP A 74 6.07 -13.98 -21.31
C ASP A 74 5.68 -12.73 -22.11
N ASP A 75 4.62 -12.01 -21.70
CA ASP A 75 4.22 -10.73 -22.29
C ASP A 75 5.17 -9.60 -21.87
N PHE A 76 5.97 -9.83 -20.83
CA PHE A 76 6.96 -8.89 -20.32
C PHE A 76 8.36 -9.44 -20.60
N PRO A 77 9.06 -8.94 -21.62
CA PRO A 77 10.43 -9.37 -21.89
C PRO A 77 11.30 -9.11 -20.65
N ALA A 78 12.27 -9.99 -20.41
CA ALA A 78 13.20 -9.95 -19.29
C ALA A 78 13.90 -8.57 -19.09
N ALA A 79 13.86 -7.70 -20.10
CA ALA A 79 14.31 -6.30 -20.04
C ALA A 79 13.40 -5.40 -19.19
N TYR A 80 12.23 -5.86 -18.80
CA TYR A 80 11.31 -5.12 -17.91
C TYR A 80 11.59 -5.39 -16.42
N ASN A 81 12.73 -5.84 -16.10
CA ASN A 81 13.17 -6.03 -14.74
C ASN A 81 13.62 -4.67 -14.20
N TYR A 82 12.77 -4.01 -13.41
CA TYR A 82 13.11 -2.79 -12.68
C TYR A 82 14.35 -2.96 -11.77
N GLY A 83 14.76 -4.19 -11.51
CA GLY A 83 15.98 -4.55 -10.79
C GLY A 83 17.26 -4.51 -11.61
N THR A 84 17.20 -4.41 -12.95
CA THR A 84 18.38 -4.49 -13.82
C THR A 84 18.67 -3.23 -14.65
N GLY A 85 18.04 -2.07 -14.31
CA GLY A 85 18.74 -0.87 -14.69
C GLY A 85 18.39 -0.22 -16.02
N LYS A 86 17.13 -0.02 -16.34
CA LYS A 86 16.81 1.12 -17.20
C LYS A 86 16.57 2.42 -16.39
N ILE A 87 16.67 2.32 -15.08
CA ILE A 87 16.71 3.47 -14.16
C ILE A 87 18.17 3.68 -13.74
N GLU A 88 19.09 3.74 -14.71
CA GLU A 88 20.53 3.79 -14.42
C GLU A 88 20.97 5.07 -13.71
N ASP A 89 20.31 6.20 -13.94
CA ASP A 89 20.66 7.48 -13.30
C ASP A 89 20.13 7.59 -11.86
N TYR A 90 19.14 6.76 -11.55
CA TYR A 90 18.66 6.51 -10.20
C TYR A 90 18.85 5.04 -9.93
N SER A 91 20.08 4.59 -10.00
CA SER A 91 20.27 3.20 -9.73
C SER A 91 19.53 2.88 -8.44
N ARG A 92 18.60 1.92 -8.48
CA ARG A 92 17.94 1.33 -7.32
C ARG A 92 18.95 1.17 -6.19
N THR A 93 20.18 0.77 -6.54
CA THR A 93 21.31 0.64 -5.62
C THR A 93 21.71 1.99 -4.99
N ALA A 94 21.75 3.09 -5.73
CA ALA A 94 22.10 4.40 -5.18
C ALA A 94 20.99 4.95 -4.26
N MET A 95 19.73 4.72 -4.59
CA MET A 95 18.61 5.07 -3.70
C MET A 95 18.60 4.18 -2.45
N LEU A 96 18.82 2.88 -2.60
CA LEU A 96 18.86 1.92 -1.50
C LEU A 96 20.00 2.16 -0.51
N GLN A 97 21.11 2.69 -0.97
CA GLN A 97 22.28 2.98 -0.12
C GLN A 97 22.18 4.30 0.66
N LYS A 98 21.17 5.11 0.38
CA LYS A 98 21.10 6.50 0.85
C LYS A 98 19.72 6.89 1.38
N MET A 99 18.93 5.95 1.88
CA MET A 99 17.73 6.33 2.62
C MET A 99 18.14 7.22 3.80
N PRO A 100 17.65 8.45 3.85
CA PRO A 100 18.06 9.40 4.87
C PRO A 100 17.42 9.05 6.21
N GLU A 101 18.10 9.45 7.27
CA GLU A 101 17.45 9.55 8.58
C GLU A 101 16.41 10.68 8.53
N PRO A 102 15.21 10.49 9.09
CA PRO A 102 14.18 11.51 9.10
C PRO A 102 14.59 12.69 10.00
N VAL A 103 14.19 13.88 9.60
CA VAL A 103 14.43 15.12 10.34
C VAL A 103 13.15 15.67 10.93
N ASP A 104 13.27 16.51 11.96
CA ASP A 104 12.18 17.27 12.54
C ASP A 104 11.98 18.60 11.80
N ASN A 105 10.74 19.09 11.79
CA ASN A 105 10.38 20.46 11.43
C ASN A 105 10.77 20.92 10.00
N ALA A 106 10.89 20.00 9.05
CA ALA A 106 10.97 20.41 7.66
C ALA A 106 9.58 20.83 7.18
N THR A 107 9.46 22.05 6.69
CA THR A 107 8.20 22.54 6.09
C THR A 107 7.97 21.96 4.71
N VAL A 108 9.04 21.66 3.98
CA VAL A 108 9.01 21.06 2.64
C VAL A 108 10.21 20.13 2.53
N LEU A 109 9.98 18.92 2.03
CA LEU A 109 11.05 18.03 1.64
C LEU A 109 11.62 18.41 0.28
N ASN A 110 12.74 17.81 -0.08
CA ASN A 110 13.42 18.11 -1.34
C ASN A 110 12.46 17.97 -2.54
N THR A 111 12.34 19.03 -3.33
CA THR A 111 11.52 19.07 -4.55
C THR A 111 12.35 18.83 -5.82
N SER A 112 13.67 18.72 -5.69
CA SER A 112 14.56 18.49 -6.83
C SER A 112 15.03 17.04 -6.90
N ALA A 113 15.25 16.59 -8.13
CA ALA A 113 15.55 15.22 -8.47
C ALA A 113 16.98 14.75 -8.15
N ASP A 114 17.72 15.38 -7.28
CA ASP A 114 19.03 14.89 -6.90
C ASP A 114 18.88 13.64 -6.00
N PRO A 115 19.26 12.44 -6.46
CA PRO A 115 19.18 11.21 -5.64
C PRO A 115 20.08 11.25 -4.41
N ASN A 116 21.01 12.22 -4.34
CA ASN A 116 21.82 12.44 -3.15
C ASN A 116 21.09 13.27 -2.08
N HIS A 117 19.93 13.82 -2.41
CA HIS A 117 19.15 14.68 -1.55
C HIS A 117 17.72 14.16 -1.31
N ILE A 118 17.51 12.84 -1.34
CA ILE A 118 16.30 12.24 -0.80
C ILE A 118 16.20 12.65 0.66
N GLN A 119 15.03 13.11 1.07
CA GLN A 119 14.77 13.58 2.42
C GLN A 119 13.62 12.82 3.06
N ALA A 120 13.72 12.64 4.37
CA ALA A 120 12.65 12.09 5.18
C ALA A 120 12.28 13.06 6.31
N LEU A 121 11.00 13.07 6.68
CA LEU A 121 10.43 13.92 7.71
C LEU A 121 9.60 13.08 8.67
N TYR A 122 9.79 13.25 9.97
CA TYR A 122 8.87 12.72 10.96
C TYR A 122 7.48 13.36 10.78
N LEU A 123 6.45 12.51 10.74
CA LEU A 123 5.06 12.95 10.52
C LEU A 123 4.46 13.62 11.76
N TRP A 124 4.92 13.24 12.94
CA TRP A 124 4.42 13.71 14.21
C TRP A 124 5.53 14.36 15.03
N GLU A 125 5.21 15.34 15.84
CA GLU A 125 6.17 15.90 16.80
C GLU A 125 6.58 14.85 17.84
N GLU A 126 7.81 14.96 18.34
CA GLU A 126 8.28 14.10 19.41
C GLU A 126 7.41 14.27 20.67
N GLY A 127 6.93 13.14 21.20
CA GLY A 127 6.05 13.14 22.38
C GLY A 127 4.58 13.48 22.08
N ASN A 128 4.20 13.72 20.81
CA ASN A 128 2.83 14.01 20.39
C ASN A 128 2.39 13.09 19.23
N VAL A 129 2.76 11.83 19.28
CA VAL A 129 2.29 10.80 18.34
C VAL A 129 0.98 10.24 18.87
N PRO A 130 -0.15 10.40 18.17
CA PRO A 130 -1.43 9.92 18.68
C PRO A 130 -1.45 8.39 18.71
N ALA A 131 -1.72 7.80 19.88
CA ALA A 131 -1.69 6.36 20.04
C ALA A 131 -2.70 5.87 21.07
N LYS A 132 -3.45 4.81 20.72
CA LYS A 132 -4.28 4.07 21.67
C LYS A 132 -3.58 2.81 22.19
N THR A 133 -2.54 2.34 21.50
CA THR A 133 -1.76 1.17 21.90
C THR A 133 -0.96 1.49 23.16
N GLN A 134 -1.14 0.66 24.19
CA GLN A 134 -0.39 0.76 25.43
C GLN A 134 0.66 -0.36 25.49
N PHE A 135 1.92 0.01 25.47
CA PHE A 135 3.00 -0.96 25.53
C PHE A 135 3.12 -1.60 26.92
N THR A 136 3.30 -2.91 26.94
CA THR A 136 3.54 -3.71 28.13
C THR A 136 4.83 -4.49 28.00
N ALA A 137 5.36 -5.00 29.11
CA ALA A 137 6.56 -5.84 29.10
C ALA A 137 6.40 -7.11 28.23
N ALA A 138 5.18 -7.57 27.99
CA ALA A 138 4.90 -8.71 27.13
C ALA A 138 5.03 -8.39 25.63
N MET A 139 5.10 -7.14 25.27
CA MET A 139 5.25 -6.67 23.89
C MET A 139 6.71 -6.48 23.46
N THR A 140 7.66 -6.81 24.31
CA THR A 140 9.09 -6.81 23.95
C THR A 140 9.35 -7.81 22.81
N GLY A 141 10.01 -7.34 21.74
CA GLY A 141 10.32 -8.16 20.57
C GLY A 141 9.30 -8.07 19.43
N TYR A 142 8.30 -7.19 19.56
CA TYR A 142 7.47 -6.81 18.44
C TYR A 142 8.25 -5.99 17.40
N PHE A 143 7.65 -5.79 16.21
CA PHE A 143 8.33 -5.24 15.04
C PHE A 143 8.63 -3.76 15.17
N ASP A 144 7.72 -2.97 15.75
CA ASP A 144 8.00 -1.60 16.15
C ASP A 144 8.13 -1.49 17.66
N ASN A 145 9.06 -0.66 18.10
CA ASN A 145 9.23 -0.30 19.49
C ASN A 145 8.21 0.78 19.90
N TRP A 146 8.06 0.98 21.21
CA TRP A 146 7.18 2.00 21.79
C TRP A 146 7.54 3.43 21.39
N ASP A 147 8.78 3.67 20.96
CA ASP A 147 9.33 4.96 20.53
C ASP A 147 9.42 5.08 19.00
N PHE A 148 8.85 4.14 18.25
CA PHE A 148 8.80 4.26 16.82
C PHE A 148 7.97 5.48 16.42
N ARG A 149 8.56 6.35 15.65
CA ARG A 149 7.97 7.58 15.17
C ARG A 149 7.81 7.53 13.66
N PRO A 150 6.56 7.54 13.15
CA PRO A 150 6.29 7.47 11.71
C PRO A 150 6.92 8.63 10.95
N TYR A 151 7.33 8.35 9.70
CA TYR A 151 7.94 9.36 8.84
C TYR A 151 7.58 9.14 7.37
N VAL A 152 7.75 10.19 6.57
CA VAL A 152 7.56 10.19 5.12
C VAL A 152 8.87 10.51 4.41
N THR A 153 9.18 9.75 3.35
CA THR A 153 10.35 9.97 2.50
C THR A 153 9.91 10.45 1.13
N ALA A 154 10.34 11.65 0.71
CA ALA A 154 10.04 12.19 -0.60
C ALA A 154 11.05 11.72 -1.65
N ILE A 155 10.54 11.24 -2.78
CA ILE A 155 11.31 10.86 -3.97
C ILE A 155 10.74 11.64 -5.15
N PRO A 156 11.25 12.88 -5.38
CA PRO A 156 10.66 13.80 -6.34
C PRO A 156 10.95 13.41 -7.78
N VAL A 157 10.16 13.95 -8.72
CA VAL A 157 10.42 13.86 -10.17
C VAL A 157 11.78 14.42 -10.53
N ARG A 158 12.28 14.07 -11.71
CA ARG A 158 13.55 14.61 -12.21
C ARG A 158 13.47 16.12 -12.45
N THR A 159 14.59 16.80 -12.24
CA THR A 159 14.71 18.22 -12.56
C THR A 159 14.30 18.48 -14.01
N GLY A 160 13.40 19.42 -14.20
CA GLY A 160 12.89 19.81 -15.51
C GLY A 160 11.70 18.97 -16.02
N VAL A 161 11.25 17.96 -15.26
CA VAL A 161 10.01 17.26 -15.52
C VAL A 161 8.86 18.02 -14.85
N GLN A 162 7.79 18.29 -15.59
CA GLN A 162 6.56 18.85 -15.01
C GLN A 162 5.84 17.73 -14.25
N PRO A 163 5.58 17.89 -12.94
CA PRO A 163 4.81 16.91 -12.18
C PRO A 163 3.37 16.79 -12.67
N LYS A 164 2.85 15.57 -12.63
CA LYS A 164 1.48 15.21 -13.03
C LYS A 164 0.56 14.94 -11.84
N GLY A 165 1.05 15.06 -10.64
CA GLY A 165 0.40 14.73 -9.38
C GLY A 165 1.34 13.99 -8.45
N ALA A 166 0.80 13.45 -7.35
CA ALA A 166 1.55 12.73 -6.34
C ALA A 166 1.00 11.32 -6.06
N VAL A 167 1.88 10.42 -5.64
CA VAL A 167 1.52 9.08 -5.14
C VAL A 167 2.16 8.87 -3.77
N VAL A 168 1.34 8.62 -2.76
CA VAL A 168 1.75 8.26 -1.41
C VAL A 168 1.76 6.73 -1.31
N LEU A 169 2.92 6.12 -1.01
CA LEU A 169 3.15 4.69 -1.09
C LEU A 169 3.33 4.05 0.29
N MET A 170 2.67 2.92 0.50
CA MET A 170 2.79 2.09 1.68
C MET A 170 3.25 0.69 1.30
N ALA A 171 4.42 0.28 1.81
CA ALA A 171 4.97 -1.05 1.55
C ALA A 171 4.19 -2.16 2.25
N GLY A 172 4.23 -3.36 1.69
CA GLY A 172 3.78 -4.58 2.34
C GLY A 172 4.71 -5.07 3.43
N GLY A 173 4.38 -6.22 4.02
CA GLY A 173 5.19 -6.85 5.05
C GLY A 173 4.37 -7.41 6.22
N ALA A 174 3.06 -7.61 6.02
CA ALA A 174 2.16 -8.26 6.98
C ALA A 174 2.14 -7.58 8.37
N TYR A 175 2.36 -6.27 8.44
CA TYR A 175 2.57 -5.51 9.68
C TYR A 175 3.74 -6.01 10.55
N GLN A 176 4.66 -6.76 9.96
CA GLN A 176 5.86 -7.30 10.64
C GLN A 176 7.15 -6.61 10.20
N PHE A 177 7.16 -6.05 9.02
CA PHE A 177 8.25 -5.24 8.47
C PHE A 177 7.69 -4.34 7.37
N ARG A 178 8.49 -3.36 6.93
CA ARG A 178 8.17 -2.53 5.76
C ARG A 178 9.03 -2.99 4.60
N GLY A 179 8.39 -3.56 3.57
CA GLY A 179 9.04 -4.02 2.35
C GLY A 179 9.45 -2.88 1.42
N ASN A 180 9.93 -1.75 1.95
CA ASN A 180 10.25 -0.57 1.16
C ASN A 180 11.19 -0.86 -0.01
N TYR A 181 12.16 -1.75 0.19
CA TYR A 181 13.16 -2.10 -0.82
C TYR A 181 12.63 -3.00 -1.94
N THR A 182 11.54 -3.70 -1.71
CA THR A 182 10.90 -4.59 -2.71
C THR A 182 9.68 -3.97 -3.35
N ASP A 183 8.95 -3.14 -2.62
CA ASP A 183 7.66 -2.59 -3.00
C ASP A 183 7.74 -1.09 -3.32
N SER A 184 7.78 -0.26 -2.27
CA SER A 184 7.58 1.20 -2.41
C SER A 184 8.71 1.91 -3.13
N LEU A 185 9.97 1.65 -2.77
CA LEU A 185 11.11 2.37 -3.32
C LEU A 185 11.33 2.12 -4.82
N PRO A 186 11.33 0.87 -5.32
CA PRO A 186 11.46 0.64 -6.75
C PRO A 186 10.23 1.12 -7.55
N THR A 187 9.05 1.09 -6.96
CA THR A 187 7.84 1.65 -7.58
C THR A 187 7.88 3.17 -7.61
N ALA A 188 8.29 3.82 -6.53
CA ALA A 188 8.51 5.27 -6.49
C ALA A 188 9.52 5.70 -7.55
N ALA A 189 10.62 4.95 -7.69
CA ALA A 189 11.62 5.19 -8.73
C ALA A 189 11.03 5.11 -10.15
N ALA A 190 10.13 4.15 -10.40
CA ALA A 190 9.45 4.03 -11.70
C ALA A 190 8.45 5.17 -11.92
N LEU A 191 7.60 5.49 -10.94
CA LEU A 191 6.58 6.53 -11.04
C LEU A 191 7.17 7.93 -11.23
N ARG A 192 8.28 8.24 -10.58
CA ARG A 192 8.97 9.51 -10.77
C ARG A 192 9.47 9.72 -12.22
N GLU A 193 9.92 8.63 -12.88
CA GLU A 193 10.31 8.68 -14.30
C GLU A 193 9.09 8.94 -15.21
N LEU A 194 7.91 8.56 -14.75
CA LEU A 194 6.62 8.80 -15.42
C LEU A 194 6.00 10.15 -15.07
N GLY A 195 6.66 10.94 -14.21
CA GLY A 195 6.27 12.31 -13.88
C GLY A 195 5.44 12.46 -12.60
N PHE A 196 5.42 11.51 -11.70
CA PHE A 196 4.72 11.63 -10.43
C PHE A 196 5.68 11.95 -9.28
N GLN A 197 5.31 12.91 -8.44
CA GLN A 197 5.91 13.08 -7.13
C GLN A 197 5.60 11.86 -6.27
N THR A 198 6.57 11.29 -5.58
CA THR A 198 6.33 10.08 -4.79
C THR A 198 6.79 10.24 -3.35
N PHE A 199 5.98 9.69 -2.44
CA PHE A 199 6.17 9.80 -1.01
C PHE A 199 5.98 8.42 -0.37
N ILE A 200 7.01 7.89 0.29
CA ILE A 200 6.96 6.61 0.96
C ILE A 200 6.67 6.85 2.43
N VAL A 201 5.62 6.22 2.96
CA VAL A 201 5.24 6.31 4.37
C VAL A 201 5.74 5.10 5.13
N ASP A 202 6.59 5.36 6.13
CA ASP A 202 6.94 4.38 7.14
C ASP A 202 5.90 4.45 8.28
N TYR A 203 4.75 3.82 8.01
CA TYR A 203 3.62 3.75 8.94
C TYR A 203 3.86 2.75 10.06
N ARG A 204 3.15 2.86 11.18
CA ARG A 204 3.30 1.98 12.36
C ARG A 204 2.92 0.53 12.05
N LEU A 205 3.75 -0.39 12.55
CA LEU A 205 3.56 -1.84 12.48
C LEU A 205 3.09 -2.39 13.83
N SER A 206 2.84 -3.69 13.90
CA SER A 206 2.54 -4.36 15.17
C SER A 206 3.61 -4.03 16.24
N PRO A 207 3.21 -3.74 17.48
CA PRO A 207 1.90 -3.99 18.08
C PRO A 207 0.88 -2.85 17.91
N TYR A 208 1.21 -1.80 17.20
CA TYR A 208 0.25 -0.75 16.87
C TYR A 208 -0.90 -1.26 16.03
N THR A 209 -2.04 -0.62 16.13
CA THR A 209 -3.26 -1.03 15.42
C THR A 209 -3.27 -0.52 13.98
N GLN A 210 -4.14 -1.09 13.16
CA GLN A 210 -4.35 -0.65 11.78
C GLN A 210 -4.84 0.81 11.73
N GLU A 211 -5.65 1.22 12.68
CA GLU A 211 -6.18 2.58 12.80
C GLU A 211 -5.07 3.61 13.11
N GLU A 212 -4.09 3.23 13.95
CA GLU A 212 -2.95 4.10 14.24
C GLU A 212 -2.08 4.32 12.99
N GLY A 213 -1.84 3.25 12.22
CA GLY A 213 -1.13 3.36 10.95
C GLY A 213 -1.92 4.12 9.87
N ALA A 214 -3.27 4.07 9.89
CA ALA A 214 -4.10 4.85 8.97
C ALA A 214 -3.99 6.37 9.23
N LEU A 215 -3.88 6.78 10.47
CA LEU A 215 -3.58 8.17 10.82
C LEU A 215 -2.19 8.63 10.32
N ASP A 216 -1.20 7.72 10.30
CA ASP A 216 0.10 8.04 9.74
C ASP A 216 0.01 8.31 8.22
N VAL A 217 -0.82 7.54 7.51
CA VAL A 217 -1.10 7.77 6.09
C VAL A 217 -1.85 9.08 5.88
N ALA A 218 -2.91 9.34 6.66
CA ALA A 218 -3.66 10.59 6.63
C ALA A 218 -2.74 11.80 6.82
N ARG A 219 -1.83 11.71 7.80
CA ARG A 219 -0.86 12.77 8.09
C ARG A 219 0.09 13.01 6.92
N ALA A 220 0.54 11.96 6.25
CA ALA A 220 1.39 12.08 5.06
C ALA A 220 0.65 12.72 3.89
N VAL A 221 -0.61 12.36 3.65
CA VAL A 221 -1.46 12.99 2.61
C VAL A 221 -1.64 14.48 2.89
N ARG A 222 -1.93 14.87 4.14
CA ARG A 222 -2.01 16.28 4.56
C ARG A 222 -0.71 17.04 4.29
N PHE A 223 0.42 16.42 4.61
CA PHE A 223 1.74 17.03 4.35
C PHE A 223 1.95 17.29 2.86
N VAL A 224 1.63 16.33 2.00
CA VAL A 224 1.76 16.48 0.55
C VAL A 224 0.83 17.58 0.04
N ARG A 225 -0.42 17.60 0.47
CA ARG A 225 -1.43 18.62 0.07
C ARG A 225 -1.04 20.02 0.53
N GLN A 226 -0.61 20.17 1.77
CA GLN A 226 -0.16 21.48 2.29
C GLN A 226 1.00 22.05 1.48
N ASN A 227 1.84 21.20 0.92
CA ASN A 227 3.03 21.58 0.17
C ASN A 227 2.88 21.39 -1.35
N ALA A 228 1.67 21.24 -1.86
CA ALA A 228 1.39 20.97 -3.27
C ALA A 228 2.04 21.97 -4.22
N ASP A 229 1.96 23.27 -3.91
CA ASP A 229 2.61 24.35 -4.67
C ASP A 229 4.13 24.15 -4.79
N ALA A 230 4.78 23.78 -3.68
CA ALA A 230 6.22 23.54 -3.68
C ALA A 230 6.62 22.31 -4.50
N TYR A 231 5.74 21.30 -4.57
CA TYR A 231 5.92 20.12 -5.39
C TYR A 231 5.46 20.31 -6.84
N GLY A 232 4.83 21.45 -7.18
CA GLY A 232 4.34 21.78 -8.50
C GLY A 232 3.18 20.91 -8.97
N ILE A 233 2.32 20.48 -8.04
CA ILE A 233 1.14 19.64 -8.29
C ILE A 233 -0.14 20.36 -7.89
N ASP A 234 -1.27 19.91 -8.43
CA ASP A 234 -2.59 20.26 -7.91
C ASP A 234 -2.78 19.57 -6.54
N PRO A 235 -3.24 20.26 -5.49
CA PRO A 235 -3.47 19.67 -4.18
C PRO A 235 -4.50 18.53 -4.19
N ASP A 236 -5.34 18.45 -5.21
CA ASP A 236 -6.31 17.38 -5.40
C ASP A 236 -5.78 16.22 -6.27
N ASP A 237 -4.57 16.32 -6.84
CA ASP A 237 -3.92 15.27 -7.61
C ASP A 237 -3.02 14.39 -6.72
N ILE A 238 -3.60 13.83 -5.67
CA ILE A 238 -2.91 12.96 -4.72
C ILE A 238 -3.58 11.59 -4.69
N ALA A 239 -2.83 10.56 -5.05
CA ALA A 239 -3.24 9.16 -4.94
C ALA A 239 -2.54 8.47 -3.77
N VAL A 240 -3.17 7.46 -3.21
CA VAL A 240 -2.54 6.51 -2.30
C VAL A 240 -2.34 5.16 -2.98
N MET A 241 -1.23 4.50 -2.71
CA MET A 241 -0.94 3.17 -3.25
C MET A 241 -0.33 2.30 -2.16
N GLY A 242 -0.89 1.11 -2.00
CA GLY A 242 -0.35 0.18 -1.02
C GLY A 242 -0.16 -1.24 -1.56
N PHE A 243 0.85 -1.90 -1.03
CA PHE A 243 1.25 -3.25 -1.37
C PHE A 243 0.87 -4.20 -0.23
N SER A 244 0.12 -5.27 -0.48
CA SER A 244 -0.22 -6.26 0.57
C SER A 244 -0.79 -5.56 1.83
N ALA A 245 -0.15 -5.71 2.98
CA ALA A 245 -0.53 -5.00 4.21
C ALA A 245 -0.54 -3.47 4.06
N GLY A 246 0.32 -2.90 3.23
CA GLY A 246 0.30 -1.47 2.93
C GLY A 246 -0.94 -1.02 2.18
N GLY A 247 -1.52 -1.88 1.31
CA GLY A 247 -2.79 -1.60 0.66
C GLY A 247 -3.99 -1.72 1.61
N ILE A 248 -3.93 -2.67 2.56
CA ILE A 248 -4.91 -2.73 3.66
C ILE A 248 -4.85 -1.44 4.49
N GLN A 249 -3.63 -0.92 4.71
CA GLN A 249 -3.42 0.33 5.43
C GLN A 249 -3.97 1.54 4.66
N ALA A 250 -3.77 1.58 3.34
CA ALA A 250 -4.40 2.58 2.46
C ALA A 250 -5.93 2.48 2.51
N GLY A 251 -6.47 1.27 2.51
CA GLY A 251 -7.90 1.02 2.61
C GLY A 251 -8.50 1.51 3.93
N GLU A 252 -7.83 1.27 5.06
CA GLU A 252 -8.29 1.77 6.37
C GLU A 252 -8.30 3.29 6.42
N PHE A 253 -7.27 3.93 5.85
CA PHE A 253 -7.23 5.37 5.70
C PHE A 253 -8.44 5.89 4.91
N LEU A 254 -8.69 5.36 3.73
CA LEU A 254 -9.77 5.79 2.83
C LEU A 254 -11.18 5.53 3.41
N MET A 255 -11.31 4.50 4.23
CA MET A 255 -12.60 4.16 4.85
C MET A 255 -12.94 5.00 6.08
N HIS A 256 -11.93 5.43 6.85
CA HIS A 256 -12.21 5.90 8.21
C HIS A 256 -11.36 7.08 8.68
N TYR A 257 -10.29 7.45 7.94
CA TYR A 257 -9.31 8.45 8.40
C TYR A 257 -8.99 9.52 7.37
N ASP A 258 -9.75 9.62 6.31
CA ASP A 258 -9.68 10.70 5.35
C ASP A 258 -10.31 12.01 5.88
N GLU A 259 -10.36 13.03 5.04
CA GLU A 259 -10.92 14.35 5.33
C GLU A 259 -10.37 14.95 6.64
N ASP A 260 -11.24 15.26 7.58
CA ASP A 260 -10.92 16.00 8.81
C ASP A 260 -10.54 15.11 10.01
N VAL A 261 -10.54 13.78 9.85
CA VAL A 261 -10.24 12.86 10.96
C VAL A 261 -8.77 12.95 11.35
N ASN A 262 -8.47 13.41 12.57
CA ASN A 262 -7.11 13.59 13.08
C ASN A 262 -6.82 12.71 14.31
N GLY A 263 -5.65 12.91 14.94
CA GLY A 263 -5.16 12.11 16.07
C GLY A 263 -6.11 12.06 17.27
N THR A 264 -6.96 13.06 17.48
CA THR A 264 -7.94 13.07 18.60
C THR A 264 -9.00 11.98 18.49
N ALA A 265 -9.19 11.40 17.30
CA ALA A 265 -10.10 10.27 17.11
C ALA A 265 -9.62 8.98 17.83
N LEU A 266 -8.33 8.85 18.07
CA LEU A 266 -7.74 7.70 18.76
C LEU A 266 -7.16 8.03 20.13
N ASP A 267 -6.71 9.26 20.34
CA ASP A 267 -5.99 9.70 21.54
C ASP A 267 -6.48 11.07 21.98
N GLU A 268 -7.25 11.11 23.08
CA GLU A 268 -7.75 12.37 23.65
C GLU A 268 -6.64 13.30 24.15
N SER A 269 -5.44 12.77 24.40
CA SER A 269 -4.28 13.56 24.84
C SER A 269 -3.49 14.20 23.69
N TYR A 270 -3.76 13.78 22.45
CA TYR A 270 -3.13 14.35 21.27
C TYR A 270 -3.46 15.84 21.12
N VAL A 271 -2.45 16.64 20.86
CA VAL A 271 -2.59 18.10 20.65
C VAL A 271 -2.51 18.38 19.15
N PRO A 272 -3.63 18.71 18.48
CA PRO A 272 -3.62 19.01 17.05
C PRO A 272 -2.74 20.22 16.71
N ASP A 273 -2.11 20.17 15.54
CA ASP A 273 -1.32 21.26 14.97
C ASP A 273 -1.94 21.81 13.68
N ALA A 274 -1.22 22.72 12.99
CA ALA A 274 -1.72 23.36 11.79
C ALA A 274 -1.96 22.37 10.63
N LEU A 275 -1.25 21.25 10.60
CA LEU A 275 -1.41 20.23 9.54
C LEU A 275 -2.72 19.45 9.70
N ASP A 276 -3.27 19.34 10.90
CA ASP A 276 -4.56 18.70 11.14
C ASP A 276 -5.76 19.45 10.55
N ALA A 277 -5.58 20.73 10.23
CA ALA A 277 -6.60 21.53 9.56
C ALA A 277 -6.62 21.34 8.02
N VAL A 278 -5.68 20.57 7.48
CA VAL A 278 -5.63 20.23 6.05
C VAL A 278 -6.42 18.94 5.83
N PRO A 279 -7.36 18.89 4.86
CA PRO A 279 -8.10 17.65 4.58
C PRO A 279 -7.16 16.56 4.05
N ALA A 280 -7.47 15.31 4.38
CA ALA A 280 -6.62 14.15 4.08
C ALA A 280 -7.18 13.24 2.98
N HIS A 281 -8.10 13.69 2.13
CA HIS A 281 -8.66 12.84 1.07
C HIS A 281 -7.63 12.49 -0.01
N ALA A 282 -7.85 11.38 -0.70
CA ALA A 282 -7.08 10.97 -1.86
C ALA A 282 -8.00 10.74 -3.07
N SER A 283 -7.56 11.22 -4.25
CA SER A 283 -8.36 11.20 -5.48
C SER A 283 -8.29 9.86 -6.23
N ALA A 284 -7.40 8.97 -5.83
CA ALA A 284 -7.27 7.64 -6.41
C ALA A 284 -6.60 6.66 -5.44
N ALA A 285 -6.89 5.37 -5.59
CA ALA A 285 -6.28 4.30 -4.82
C ALA A 285 -5.61 3.24 -5.71
N GLY A 286 -4.45 2.74 -5.30
CA GLY A 286 -3.77 1.60 -5.89
C GLY A 286 -3.72 0.43 -4.91
N MET A 287 -4.39 -0.69 -5.22
CA MET A 287 -4.41 -1.92 -4.44
C MET A 287 -3.53 -2.97 -5.11
N ILE A 288 -2.25 -3.00 -4.72
CA ILE A 288 -1.27 -3.89 -5.34
C ILE A 288 -1.19 -5.18 -4.49
N TYR A 289 -1.68 -6.29 -5.05
CA TYR A 289 -1.94 -7.56 -4.34
C TYR A 289 -2.54 -7.31 -2.95
N SER A 290 -3.58 -6.45 -2.93
CA SER A 290 -4.25 -6.01 -1.70
C SER A 290 -5.75 -5.77 -1.92
N PHE A 291 -6.44 -5.38 -0.84
CA PHE A 291 -7.88 -5.14 -0.80
C PHE A 291 -8.26 -4.23 0.38
N TYR A 292 -9.46 -3.70 0.36
CA TYR A 292 -10.09 -3.06 1.53
C TYR A 292 -10.51 -4.12 2.54
N GLY A 293 -10.15 -3.96 3.81
CA GLY A 293 -10.48 -4.90 4.87
C GLY A 293 -9.42 -5.00 5.95
N ARG A 294 -9.22 -6.21 6.47
CA ARG A 294 -8.21 -6.50 7.50
C ARG A 294 -7.17 -7.48 6.96
N LEU A 295 -6.06 -7.62 7.67
CA LEU A 295 -5.00 -8.54 7.27
C LEU A 295 -5.59 -9.93 6.96
N SER A 296 -5.32 -10.43 5.75
CA SER A 296 -5.80 -11.72 5.21
C SER A 296 -7.30 -11.83 4.93
N VAL A 297 -8.10 -10.80 5.19
CA VAL A 297 -9.55 -10.83 5.00
C VAL A 297 -10.04 -9.56 4.30
N GLY A 298 -10.32 -9.68 2.99
CA GLY A 298 -10.98 -8.62 2.23
C GLY A 298 -12.46 -8.51 2.60
N ASN A 299 -12.96 -7.29 2.75
CA ASN A 299 -14.37 -7.06 2.97
C ASN A 299 -15.12 -7.06 1.63
N MET A 300 -16.21 -7.84 1.55
CA MET A 300 -17.04 -7.99 0.35
C MET A 300 -18.44 -7.41 0.55
N ASP A 301 -18.70 -6.79 1.70
CA ASP A 301 -19.99 -6.17 2.01
C ASP A 301 -20.06 -4.78 1.34
N PRO A 302 -20.96 -4.59 0.36
CA PRO A 302 -21.08 -3.30 -0.31
C PRO A 302 -21.62 -2.21 0.63
N ASP A 303 -22.41 -2.54 1.64
CA ASP A 303 -22.92 -1.56 2.59
C ASP A 303 -21.78 -1.03 3.46
N TRP A 304 -20.88 -1.91 3.91
CA TRP A 304 -19.68 -1.49 4.63
C TRP A 304 -18.73 -0.67 3.74
N LEU A 305 -18.51 -1.09 2.49
CA LEU A 305 -17.65 -0.34 1.56
C LEU A 305 -18.24 1.02 1.19
N ALA A 306 -19.55 1.20 1.28
CA ALA A 306 -20.23 2.47 1.04
C ALA A 306 -20.18 3.42 2.26
N GLU A 307 -19.69 2.99 3.41
CA GLU A 307 -19.44 3.88 4.56
C GLU A 307 -18.25 4.83 4.28
N GLY A 308 -17.30 4.41 3.41
CA GLY A 308 -16.21 5.24 2.95
C GLY A 308 -16.53 5.91 1.61
N ASP A 309 -16.04 7.12 1.40
CA ASP A 309 -16.09 7.78 0.09
C ASP A 309 -14.92 7.29 -0.78
N LEU A 310 -15.05 6.04 -1.26
CA LEU A 310 -13.97 5.37 -1.95
C LEU A 310 -13.67 6.01 -3.31
N PRO A 311 -12.42 6.43 -3.55
CA PRO A 311 -12.03 7.01 -4.83
C PRO A 311 -11.92 5.94 -5.93
N PRO A 312 -11.76 6.36 -7.20
CA PRO A 312 -11.34 5.47 -8.28
C PRO A 312 -10.20 4.55 -7.82
N THR A 313 -10.35 3.24 -8.01
CA THR A 313 -9.43 2.23 -7.46
C THR A 313 -8.84 1.34 -8.54
N PHE A 314 -7.51 1.19 -8.52
CA PHE A 314 -6.78 0.33 -9.45
C PHE A 314 -6.22 -0.91 -8.74
N TYR A 315 -6.52 -2.09 -9.27
CA TYR A 315 -6.07 -3.37 -8.72
C TYR A 315 -4.98 -4.00 -9.58
N VAL A 316 -3.92 -4.51 -8.93
CA VAL A 316 -2.91 -5.38 -9.58
C VAL A 316 -2.68 -6.61 -8.73
N TYR A 317 -2.84 -7.80 -9.31
CA TYR A 317 -2.62 -9.04 -8.57
C TYR A 317 -2.28 -10.22 -9.47
N GLY A 318 -1.59 -11.21 -8.91
CA GLY A 318 -1.21 -12.43 -9.60
C GLY A 318 -2.24 -13.55 -9.47
N THR A 319 -2.33 -14.44 -10.46
CA THR A 319 -3.27 -15.59 -10.41
C THR A 319 -2.80 -16.71 -9.48
N GLU A 320 -1.51 -16.78 -9.14
CA GLU A 320 -0.95 -17.71 -8.13
C GLU A 320 -0.90 -17.11 -6.72
N ASP A 321 -1.47 -15.91 -6.53
CA ASP A 321 -1.59 -15.28 -5.23
C ASP A 321 -2.63 -16.03 -4.38
N PRO A 322 -2.32 -16.39 -3.12
CA PRO A 322 -3.29 -17.06 -2.24
C PRO A 322 -4.57 -16.26 -2.01
N PHE A 323 -4.52 -14.94 -2.15
CA PHE A 323 -5.68 -14.07 -1.99
C PHE A 323 -6.38 -13.71 -3.32
N TYR A 324 -5.97 -14.31 -4.44
CA TYR A 324 -6.49 -14.05 -5.79
C TYR A 324 -8.02 -13.96 -5.85
N ARG A 325 -8.73 -14.88 -5.18
CA ARG A 325 -10.20 -14.89 -5.13
C ARG A 325 -10.75 -13.64 -4.46
N GLN A 326 -10.14 -13.21 -3.36
CA GLN A 326 -10.60 -12.04 -2.61
C GLN A 326 -10.39 -10.77 -3.43
N PHE A 327 -9.24 -10.62 -4.09
CA PHE A 327 -8.99 -9.47 -4.97
C PHE A 327 -10.03 -9.38 -6.08
N ARG A 328 -10.29 -10.49 -6.77
CA ARG A 328 -11.26 -10.55 -7.85
C ARG A 328 -12.69 -10.23 -7.36
N GLN A 329 -13.10 -10.84 -6.25
CA GLN A 329 -14.44 -10.62 -5.71
C GLN A 329 -14.64 -9.18 -5.27
N GLN A 330 -13.66 -8.58 -4.58
CA GLN A 330 -13.78 -7.21 -4.15
C GLN A 330 -13.76 -6.22 -5.32
N TYR A 331 -12.91 -6.45 -6.33
CA TYR A 331 -12.95 -5.69 -7.56
C TYR A 331 -14.36 -5.69 -8.18
N ASP A 332 -14.99 -6.87 -8.28
CA ASP A 332 -16.34 -7.00 -8.83
C ASP A 332 -17.38 -6.25 -7.96
N VAL A 333 -17.26 -6.31 -6.63
CA VAL A 333 -18.14 -5.56 -5.70
C VAL A 333 -18.00 -4.05 -5.90
N ILE A 334 -16.77 -3.51 -5.83
CA ILE A 334 -16.51 -2.07 -5.95
C ILE A 334 -16.96 -1.54 -7.30
N ARG A 335 -16.70 -2.28 -8.38
CA ARG A 335 -17.19 -1.94 -9.72
C ARG A 335 -18.72 -1.91 -9.80
N ASN A 336 -19.40 -2.87 -9.16
CA ASN A 336 -20.86 -2.93 -9.13
C ASN A 336 -21.49 -1.81 -8.28
N MET A 337 -20.74 -1.23 -7.35
CA MET A 337 -21.11 -0.03 -6.61
C MET A 337 -21.03 1.25 -7.48
N GLY A 338 -20.49 1.16 -8.70
CA GLY A 338 -20.36 2.29 -9.62
C GLY A 338 -19.04 3.06 -9.46
N ILE A 339 -18.13 2.62 -8.59
CA ILE A 339 -16.82 3.23 -8.43
C ILE A 339 -15.96 2.92 -9.65
N SER A 340 -15.31 3.94 -10.21
CA SER A 340 -14.38 3.77 -11.33
C SER A 340 -13.23 2.84 -10.95
N THR A 341 -12.98 1.81 -11.75
CA THR A 341 -11.97 0.80 -11.43
C THR A 341 -11.07 0.48 -12.62
N GLY A 342 -9.77 0.29 -12.35
CA GLY A 342 -8.83 -0.32 -13.27
C GLY A 342 -8.32 -1.65 -12.71
N ARG A 343 -7.85 -2.56 -13.58
CA ARG A 343 -7.32 -3.85 -13.14
C ARG A 343 -6.27 -4.40 -14.08
N ILE A 344 -5.19 -4.92 -13.49
CA ILE A 344 -4.24 -5.80 -14.18
C ILE A 344 -4.14 -7.11 -13.44
N VAL A 345 -4.29 -8.21 -14.16
CA VAL A 345 -4.13 -9.57 -13.63
C VAL A 345 -2.88 -10.18 -14.24
N LEU A 346 -1.90 -10.51 -13.42
CA LEU A 346 -0.63 -11.10 -13.82
C LEU A 346 -0.75 -12.63 -13.77
N ASN A 347 -0.93 -13.27 -14.91
CA ASN A 347 -1.11 -14.72 -14.97
C ASN A 347 0.18 -15.47 -14.60
N GLY A 348 0.08 -16.42 -13.66
CA GLY A 348 1.22 -17.21 -13.17
C GLY A 348 2.08 -16.46 -12.14
N TRP A 349 1.69 -15.27 -11.70
CA TRP A 349 2.46 -14.51 -10.71
C TRP A 349 1.97 -14.79 -9.28
N PRO A 350 2.91 -14.93 -8.33
CA PRO A 350 2.59 -15.08 -6.91
C PRO A 350 2.35 -13.73 -6.25
N HIS A 351 2.12 -13.74 -4.93
CA HIS A 351 2.13 -12.57 -4.06
C HIS A 351 3.52 -11.91 -3.98
N GLY A 352 3.61 -10.59 -3.82
CA GLY A 352 4.85 -9.89 -3.48
C GLY A 352 5.79 -9.65 -4.66
N PHE A 353 5.26 -9.32 -5.83
CA PHE A 353 6.05 -9.05 -7.04
C PHE A 353 6.58 -7.60 -7.13
N GLY A 354 6.16 -6.69 -6.23
CA GLY A 354 6.57 -5.29 -6.28
C GLY A 354 6.19 -4.61 -7.61
N PRO A 355 7.10 -3.84 -8.24
CA PRO A 355 6.87 -3.19 -9.53
C PRO A 355 7.03 -4.10 -10.74
N ASP A 356 7.39 -5.38 -10.54
CA ASP A 356 7.59 -6.31 -11.64
C ASP A 356 6.25 -6.63 -12.33
N GLY A 357 6.30 -7.04 -13.60
CA GLY A 357 5.12 -7.36 -14.39
C GLY A 357 4.58 -6.21 -15.25
N GLY A 358 5.29 -5.07 -15.34
CA GLY A 358 5.02 -3.99 -16.30
C GLY A 358 3.82 -3.09 -15.98
N TRP A 359 3.09 -3.38 -14.95
CA TRP A 359 1.84 -2.71 -14.57
C TRP A 359 1.98 -1.23 -14.22
N VAL A 360 3.18 -0.78 -13.82
CA VAL A 360 3.40 0.61 -13.33
C VAL A 360 3.09 1.65 -14.41
N ASN A 361 3.42 1.36 -15.67
CA ASN A 361 3.09 2.26 -16.78
C ASN A 361 1.58 2.38 -17.01
N ASP A 362 0.88 1.25 -16.91
CA ASP A 362 -0.57 1.22 -17.11
C ASP A 362 -1.30 1.92 -15.95
N TYR A 363 -0.81 1.71 -14.72
CA TYR A 363 -1.28 2.46 -13.55
C TYR A 363 -1.07 3.97 -13.73
N ALA A 364 0.12 4.39 -14.17
CA ALA A 364 0.42 5.79 -14.38
C ALA A 364 -0.49 6.43 -15.43
N ALA A 365 -0.73 5.75 -16.55
CA ALA A 365 -1.64 6.22 -17.59
C ALA A 365 -3.09 6.31 -17.09
N TRP A 366 -3.54 5.32 -16.32
CA TRP A 366 -4.85 5.34 -15.69
C TRP A 366 -4.96 6.50 -14.70
N LEU A 367 -3.95 6.70 -13.85
CA LEU A 367 -3.93 7.78 -12.86
C LEU A 367 -3.99 9.17 -13.51
N GLU A 368 -3.25 9.39 -14.61
CA GLU A 368 -3.36 10.61 -15.41
C GLU A 368 -4.79 10.85 -15.91
N SER A 369 -5.49 9.78 -16.32
CA SER A 369 -6.89 9.90 -16.74
C SER A 369 -7.85 10.22 -15.59
N VAL A 370 -7.58 9.70 -14.40
CA VAL A 370 -8.36 10.03 -13.19
C VAL A 370 -8.18 11.49 -12.81
N PHE A 371 -6.95 11.97 -12.75
CA PHE A 371 -6.65 13.36 -12.41
C PHE A 371 -7.20 14.37 -13.44
N ALA A 372 -7.23 13.99 -14.72
CA ALA A 372 -7.78 14.85 -15.77
C ALA A 372 -9.32 14.94 -15.77
N ASN A 373 -10.04 13.96 -15.22
CA ASN A 373 -11.49 13.87 -15.30
C ASN A 373 -12.23 14.39 -14.05
N LYS A 374 -11.56 15.07 -13.15
CA LYS A 374 -12.16 15.64 -11.93
C LYS A 374 -13.21 16.73 -12.19
N GLU A 375 -13.15 17.39 -13.34
CA GLU A 375 -14.01 18.53 -13.66
C GLU A 375 -15.46 18.12 -14.05
N GLU A 376 -15.76 16.81 -14.17
CA GLU A 376 -17.07 16.29 -14.58
C GLU A 376 -17.87 15.60 -13.46
N SER A 377 -17.37 15.56 -12.20
CA SER A 377 -18.02 14.88 -11.07
C SER A 377 -18.65 15.82 -10.06
#